data_b1807eacdf0026cd8fbebed5afed062f
#
_entry.id   b1807eacdf0026cd8fbebed5afed062f
#
_cell.length_a   1.000
_cell.length_b   1.000
_cell.length_c   1.000
_cell.angle_alpha   90.00
_cell.angle_beta   90.00
_cell.angle_gamma   90.00
#
_symmetry.space_group_name_H-M   'P 1'
#
loop_
_entity.id
_entity.type
_entity.pdbx_description
1 polymer ?
#
loop_
_entity_poly.entity_id
_entity_poly.type
_entity_poly.pdbx_seq_one_letter_code
_entity_poly.pdbx_strand_id
1 'polypeptide(L)'
;SSAASDVYKRQVENRLVGMKSRGVYETPGGSILYKAHELLEQICLDRDTLHYKLLVAEQFAELTYFGKWFTPLHEAIRAFIDKTQEYVTGDVKLELYKGNIIPAGITSPYSQYYEELATFGEDHVYDQAESKGFIDLFGLSIKMNALAKQGKIK
;
A
#
# COMPACT_ATOMS: atom_id res chain seq x y z
N SER A 1 -25.45 11.97 -1.71
CA SER A 1 -25.77 10.60 -1.32
C SER A 1 -25.96 9.65 -2.51
N SER A 2 -26.56 10.13 -3.63
CA SER A 2 -26.74 9.29 -4.83
C SER A 2 -25.43 8.83 -5.47
N ALA A 3 -24.36 9.65 -5.44
CA ALA A 3 -23.07 9.27 -5.99
C ALA A 3 -22.38 8.12 -5.24
N ALA A 4 -22.69 7.96 -3.94
CA ALA A 4 -22.12 6.88 -3.13
C ALA A 4 -22.87 5.54 -3.30
N SER A 5 -24.15 5.57 -3.68
CA SER A 5 -24.93 4.34 -3.89
C SER A 5 -24.47 3.51 -5.10
N ASP A 6 -23.72 4.12 -6.03
CA ASP A 6 -23.19 3.43 -7.19
C ASP A 6 -21.85 2.72 -6.91
N VAL A 7 -21.30 2.85 -5.70
CA VAL A 7 -20.04 2.20 -5.33
C VAL A 7 -20.32 0.77 -4.86
N TYR A 8 -19.95 -0.21 -5.67
CA TYR A 8 -20.09 -1.63 -5.36
C TYR A 8 -18.87 -2.42 -5.82
N LYS A 9 -18.68 -3.60 -5.21
CA LYS A 9 -17.64 -4.56 -5.60
C LYS A 9 -18.26 -5.71 -6.37
N ARG A 10 -17.69 -6.01 -7.52
CA ARG A 10 -17.93 -7.27 -8.26
C ARG A 10 -16.70 -8.14 -8.13
N GLN A 11 -16.88 -9.39 -7.75
CA GLN A 11 -15.77 -10.31 -7.64
C GLN A 11 -16.17 -11.73 -8.05
N VAL A 12 -15.16 -12.50 -8.44
CA VAL A 12 -15.26 -13.95 -8.61
C VAL A 12 -14.57 -14.58 -7.41
N GLU A 13 -15.32 -15.32 -6.62
CA GLU A 13 -14.82 -15.99 -5.43
C GLU A 13 -14.37 -17.42 -5.78
N ASN A 14 -13.21 -17.80 -5.28
CA ASN A 14 -12.71 -19.16 -5.32
C ASN A 14 -13.15 -19.89 -4.05
N ARG A 15 -14.05 -20.86 -4.18
CA ARG A 15 -14.47 -21.66 -3.04
C ARG A 15 -13.46 -22.78 -2.78
N LEU A 16 -13.36 -23.19 -1.51
CA LEU A 16 -12.44 -24.26 -1.07
C LEU A 16 -12.65 -25.58 -1.83
N VAL A 17 -13.87 -25.85 -2.23
CA VAL A 17 -14.24 -27.06 -2.98
C VAL A 17 -14.05 -26.93 -4.52
N GLY A 18 -13.26 -25.98 -4.96
CA GLY A 18 -12.91 -25.82 -6.37
C GLY A 18 -13.96 -25.13 -7.26
N MET A 19 -15.12 -24.78 -6.71
CA MET A 19 -16.14 -24.03 -7.43
C MET A 19 -15.82 -22.52 -7.41
N LYS A 20 -16.22 -21.84 -8.48
CA LYS A 20 -16.19 -20.37 -8.55
C LYS A 20 -17.61 -19.84 -8.40
N SER A 21 -17.74 -18.77 -7.62
CA SER A 21 -18.98 -18.01 -7.49
C SER A 21 -18.76 -16.56 -7.86
N ARG A 22 -19.85 -15.88 -8.27
CA ARG A 22 -19.82 -14.44 -8.50
C ARG A 22 -20.57 -13.75 -7.37
N GLY A 23 -19.95 -12.71 -6.83
CA GLY A 23 -20.57 -11.83 -5.83
C GLY A 23 -20.63 -10.40 -6.34
N VAL A 24 -21.71 -9.71 -6.01
CA VAL A 24 -21.84 -8.26 -6.15
C VAL A 24 -22.19 -7.72 -4.78
N TYR A 25 -21.33 -6.87 -4.25
CA TYR A 25 -21.49 -6.28 -2.93
C TYR A 25 -21.67 -4.78 -3.05
N GLU A 26 -22.73 -4.28 -2.49
CA GLU A 26 -23.01 -2.86 -2.42
C GLU A 26 -22.56 -2.35 -1.04
N THR A 27 -21.36 -1.76 -1.00
CA THR A 27 -20.72 -1.29 0.23
C THR A 27 -20.14 0.12 0.06
N PRO A 28 -20.98 1.13 -0.22
CA PRO A 28 -20.47 2.48 -0.52
C PRO A 28 -19.68 3.06 0.64
N GLY A 29 -20.20 3.00 1.86
CA GLY A 29 -19.51 3.49 3.05
C GLY A 29 -18.17 2.79 3.30
N GLY A 30 -18.16 1.46 3.24
CA GLY A 30 -16.92 0.67 3.39
C GLY A 30 -15.88 1.00 2.33
N SER A 31 -16.29 1.16 1.08
CA SER A 31 -15.37 1.51 -0.02
C SER A 31 -14.76 2.90 0.15
N ILE A 32 -15.55 3.88 0.62
CA ILE A 32 -15.10 5.24 0.90
C ILE A 32 -14.09 5.25 2.05
N LEU A 33 -14.40 4.58 3.16
CA LEU A 33 -13.52 4.49 4.32
C LEU A 33 -12.22 3.75 3.98
N TYR A 34 -12.30 2.66 3.23
CA TYR A 34 -11.12 1.92 2.79
C TYR A 34 -10.21 2.80 1.92
N LYS A 35 -10.79 3.55 0.98
CA LYS A 35 -10.01 4.47 0.14
C LYS A 35 -9.37 5.59 0.93
N ALA A 36 -10.08 6.17 1.89
CA ALA A 36 -9.55 7.20 2.78
C ALA A 36 -8.36 6.68 3.60
N HIS A 37 -8.50 5.47 4.17
CA HIS A 37 -7.46 4.84 4.95
C HIS A 37 -6.22 4.49 4.10
N GLU A 38 -6.40 3.92 2.92
CA GLU A 38 -5.32 3.67 1.96
C GLU A 38 -4.49 4.93 1.67
N LEU A 39 -5.16 6.06 1.47
CA LEU A 39 -4.49 7.33 1.21
C LEU A 39 -3.69 7.84 2.41
N LEU A 40 -4.20 7.66 3.65
CA LEU A 40 -3.44 7.98 4.85
C LEU A 40 -2.22 7.10 5.02
N GLU A 41 -2.34 5.80 4.78
CA GLU A 41 -1.20 4.88 4.82
C GLU A 41 -0.08 5.30 3.87
N GLN A 42 -0.43 5.77 2.68
CA GLN A 42 0.56 6.21 1.68
C GLN A 42 1.43 7.38 2.15
N ILE A 43 0.91 8.26 3.02
CA ILE A 43 1.66 9.40 3.52
C ILE A 43 2.25 9.21 4.91
N CYS A 44 1.75 8.24 5.70
CA CYS A 44 2.18 7.99 7.09
C CYS A 44 3.13 6.82 7.24
N LEU A 45 3.11 5.84 6.34
CA LEU A 45 3.97 4.66 6.42
C LEU A 45 5.19 4.80 5.51
N ASP A 46 6.34 4.35 6.00
CA ASP A 46 7.53 4.20 5.17
C ASP A 46 7.31 3.11 4.10
N ARG A 47 8.13 3.18 3.05
CA ARG A 47 8.05 2.32 1.89
C ARG A 47 8.05 0.83 2.25
N ASP A 48 8.95 0.40 3.11
CA ASP A 48 9.17 -1.02 3.38
C ASP A 48 8.04 -1.59 4.26
N THR A 49 7.59 -0.81 5.25
CA THR A 49 6.43 -1.15 6.08
C THR A 49 5.16 -1.25 5.23
N LEU A 50 4.90 -0.28 4.36
CA LEU A 50 3.73 -0.29 3.48
C LEU A 50 3.75 -1.50 2.53
N HIS A 51 4.87 -1.79 1.89
CA HIS A 51 5.00 -2.93 0.98
C HIS A 51 4.79 -4.26 1.70
N TYR A 52 5.40 -4.43 2.87
CA TYR A 52 5.24 -5.68 3.63
C TYR A 52 3.81 -5.84 4.15
N LYS A 53 3.19 -4.75 4.63
CA LYS A 53 1.79 -4.76 5.05
C LYS A 53 0.85 -5.22 3.93
N LEU A 54 1.06 -4.77 2.69
CA LEU A 54 0.26 -5.20 1.54
C LEU A 54 0.38 -6.70 1.28
N LEU A 55 1.57 -7.28 1.45
CA LEU A 55 1.77 -8.73 1.32
C LEU A 55 1.02 -9.52 2.40
N VAL A 56 1.12 -9.10 3.66
CA VAL A 56 0.44 -9.80 4.76
C VAL A 56 -1.07 -9.56 4.77
N ALA A 57 -1.55 -8.47 4.16
CA ALA A 57 -2.98 -8.18 4.04
C ALA A 57 -3.72 -9.25 3.21
N GLU A 58 -3.09 -9.77 2.17
CA GLU A 58 -3.62 -10.89 1.38
C GLU A 58 -3.83 -12.13 2.26
N GLN A 59 -2.82 -12.49 3.06
CA GLN A 59 -2.90 -13.63 3.97
C GLN A 59 -3.93 -13.40 5.08
N PHE A 60 -4.03 -12.18 5.60
CA PHE A 60 -5.04 -11.80 6.59
C PHE A 60 -6.45 -11.95 6.03
N ALA A 61 -6.67 -11.49 4.81
CA ALA A 61 -7.95 -11.60 4.12
C ALA A 61 -8.33 -13.07 3.90
N GLU A 62 -7.39 -13.92 3.50
CA GLU A 62 -7.61 -15.35 3.31
C GLU A 62 -7.99 -16.06 4.62
N LEU A 63 -7.25 -15.81 5.69
CA LEU A 63 -7.54 -16.38 7.02
C LEU A 63 -8.92 -15.95 7.52
N THR A 64 -9.26 -14.68 7.33
CA THR A 64 -10.57 -14.12 7.68
C THR A 64 -11.68 -14.77 6.86
N TYR A 65 -11.52 -14.91 5.56
CA TYR A 65 -12.49 -15.52 4.65
C TYR A 65 -12.78 -16.98 5.00
N PHE A 66 -11.76 -17.74 5.39
CA PHE A 66 -11.91 -19.13 5.82
C PHE A 66 -12.30 -19.32 7.30
N GLY A 67 -12.64 -18.25 8.01
CA GLY A 67 -13.07 -18.31 9.41
C GLY A 67 -11.97 -18.66 10.41
N LYS A 68 -10.70 -18.50 10.05
CA LYS A 68 -9.53 -18.83 10.87
C LYS A 68 -9.13 -17.70 11.84
N TRP A 69 -10.12 -17.05 12.44
CA TRP A 69 -9.96 -15.86 13.29
C TRP A 69 -9.10 -16.06 14.54
N PHE A 70 -9.08 -17.28 15.09
CA PHE A 70 -8.43 -17.61 16.37
C PHE A 70 -7.18 -18.47 16.17
N THR A 71 -6.57 -18.42 14.99
CA THR A 71 -5.31 -19.10 14.74
C THR A 71 -4.14 -18.20 15.12
N PRO A 72 -3.02 -18.78 15.63
CA PRO A 72 -1.83 -18.00 15.97
C PRO A 72 -1.33 -17.12 14.83
N LEU A 73 -1.46 -17.59 13.58
CA LEU A 73 -1.05 -16.81 12.39
C LEU A 73 -1.93 -15.57 12.22
N HIS A 74 -3.26 -15.71 12.38
CA HIS A 74 -4.17 -14.55 12.27
C HIS A 74 -3.89 -13.52 13.36
N GLU A 75 -3.68 -13.98 14.60
CA GLU A 75 -3.35 -13.12 15.74
C GLU A 75 -2.03 -12.39 15.55
N ALA A 76 -0.99 -13.08 15.06
CA ALA A 76 0.32 -12.48 14.78
C ALA A 76 0.26 -11.42 13.67
N ILE A 77 -0.44 -11.71 12.56
CA ILE A 77 -0.63 -10.75 11.48
C ILE A 77 -1.45 -9.54 11.95
N ARG A 78 -2.48 -9.77 12.73
CA ARG A 78 -3.29 -8.70 13.31
C ARG A 78 -2.44 -7.80 14.21
N ALA A 79 -1.64 -8.35 15.10
CA ALA A 79 -0.74 -7.58 15.96
C ALA A 79 0.26 -6.75 15.14
N PHE A 80 0.80 -7.31 14.05
CA PHE A 80 1.65 -6.56 13.12
C PHE A 80 0.89 -5.39 12.47
N ILE A 81 -0.32 -5.65 11.93
CA ILE A 81 -1.14 -4.62 11.31
C ILE A 81 -1.47 -3.52 12.32
N ASP A 82 -1.97 -3.88 13.51
CA ASP A 82 -2.34 -2.93 14.56
C ASP A 82 -1.13 -2.03 14.93
N LYS A 83 0.08 -2.62 15.01
CA LYS A 83 1.31 -1.86 15.28
C LYS A 83 1.62 -0.84 14.17
N THR A 84 1.42 -1.20 12.91
CA THR A 84 1.67 -0.27 11.79
C THR A 84 0.69 0.91 11.76
N GLN A 85 -0.47 0.78 12.41
CA GLN A 85 -1.53 1.78 12.37
C GLN A 85 -1.43 2.86 13.46
N GLU A 86 -0.51 2.74 14.42
CA GLU A 86 -0.42 3.67 15.57
C GLU A 86 -0.33 5.15 15.15
N TYR A 87 0.30 5.43 14.03
CA TYR A 87 0.51 6.79 13.51
C TYR A 87 -0.26 7.07 12.21
N VAL A 88 -1.10 6.14 11.77
CA VAL A 88 -1.94 6.34 10.58
C VAL A 88 -3.22 7.05 10.98
N THR A 89 -3.14 8.36 11.06
CA THR A 89 -4.27 9.24 11.41
C THR A 89 -4.19 10.56 10.66
N GLY A 90 -5.33 11.18 10.39
CA GLY A 90 -5.40 12.45 9.69
C GLY A 90 -6.76 12.70 9.06
N ASP A 91 -6.82 13.76 8.26
CA ASP A 91 -8.02 14.17 7.54
C ASP A 91 -7.87 13.86 6.05
N VAL A 92 -8.88 13.20 5.48
CA VAL A 92 -8.93 12.90 4.04
C VAL A 92 -10.18 13.52 3.44
N LYS A 93 -9.98 14.37 2.45
CA LYS A 93 -11.07 14.96 1.66
C LYS A 93 -11.24 14.16 0.37
N LEU A 94 -12.43 13.62 0.18
CA LEU A 94 -12.80 12.83 -0.99
C LEU A 94 -13.96 13.49 -1.73
N GLU A 95 -13.91 13.46 -3.05
CA GLU A 95 -15.01 13.84 -3.93
C GLU A 95 -15.65 12.57 -4.52
N LEU A 96 -16.97 12.49 -4.44
CA LEU A 96 -17.73 11.38 -5.00
C LEU A 96 -18.42 11.82 -6.29
N TYR A 97 -18.03 11.20 -7.40
CA TYR A 97 -18.56 11.56 -8.71
C TYR A 97 -18.79 10.32 -9.59
N LYS A 98 -20.03 10.10 -9.96
CA LYS A 98 -20.44 9.00 -10.87
C LYS A 98 -19.83 7.65 -10.52
N GLY A 99 -19.97 7.23 -9.26
CA GLY A 99 -19.44 5.96 -8.77
C GLY A 99 -17.92 5.92 -8.51
N ASN A 100 -17.22 7.03 -8.73
CA ASN A 100 -15.79 7.15 -8.44
C ASN A 100 -15.55 7.86 -7.10
N ILE A 101 -14.44 7.48 -6.46
CA ILE A 101 -13.94 8.11 -5.23
C ILE A 101 -12.64 8.82 -5.60
N ILE A 102 -12.65 10.14 -5.64
CA ILE A 102 -11.55 10.98 -6.12
C ILE A 102 -10.89 11.64 -4.91
N PRO A 103 -9.57 11.46 -4.69
CA PRO A 103 -8.83 12.18 -3.66
C PRO A 103 -8.81 13.69 -3.95
N ALA A 104 -9.21 14.50 -2.97
CA ALA A 104 -9.23 15.95 -3.08
C ALA A 104 -8.28 16.64 -2.07
N GLY A 105 -7.75 15.92 -1.10
CA GLY A 105 -6.79 16.41 -0.14
C GLY A 105 -6.54 15.44 0.99
N ILE A 106 -5.32 15.42 1.53
CA ILE A 106 -4.92 14.55 2.63
C ILE A 106 -4.01 15.36 3.54
N THR A 107 -4.25 15.30 4.85
CA THR A 107 -3.37 15.90 5.86
C THR A 107 -3.18 14.96 7.03
N SER A 108 -1.96 14.87 7.56
CA SER A 108 -1.63 14.09 8.73
C SER A 108 -0.51 14.76 9.52
N PRO A 109 -0.57 14.76 10.86
CA PRO A 109 0.56 15.20 11.68
C PRO A 109 1.77 14.26 11.61
N TYR A 110 1.58 13.04 11.09
CA TYR A 110 2.62 12.03 10.91
C TYR A 110 2.97 11.79 9.44
N SER A 111 2.63 12.76 8.57
CA SER A 111 2.99 12.68 7.15
C SER A 111 4.50 12.63 6.97
N GLN A 112 4.96 11.66 6.19
CA GLN A 112 6.35 11.58 5.73
C GLN A 112 6.59 12.35 4.42
N TYR A 113 5.52 12.92 3.85
CA TYR A 113 5.63 13.79 2.71
C TYR A 113 6.17 15.15 3.15
N TYR A 114 7.37 15.49 2.70
CA TYR A 114 8.02 16.76 2.95
C TYR A 114 8.31 17.45 1.63
N GLU A 115 7.63 18.55 1.39
CA GLU A 115 7.61 19.21 0.09
C GLU A 115 9.02 19.63 -0.36
N GLU A 116 9.85 20.14 0.56
CA GLU A 116 11.22 20.55 0.28
C GLU A 116 12.14 19.38 -0.17
N LEU A 117 11.83 18.14 0.20
CA LEU A 117 12.55 16.94 -0.23
C LEU A 117 11.96 16.31 -1.50
N ALA A 118 10.73 16.66 -1.84
CA ALA A 118 9.98 16.04 -2.95
C ALA A 118 10.12 16.78 -4.28
N THR A 119 10.83 17.91 -4.31
CA THR A 119 11.02 18.69 -5.51
C THR A 119 12.13 18.11 -6.39
N PHE A 120 11.97 18.23 -7.72
CA PHE A 120 13.00 17.90 -8.70
C PHE A 120 13.85 19.15 -9.06
N GLY A 121 13.71 20.24 -8.29
CA GLY A 121 14.43 21.49 -8.48
C GLY A 121 15.80 21.50 -7.79
N GLU A 122 16.41 22.69 -7.76
CA GLU A 122 17.65 22.92 -6.98
C GLU A 122 17.30 22.93 -5.48
N ASP A 123 17.39 21.78 -4.85
CA ASP A 123 17.16 21.61 -3.42
C ASP A 123 18.47 21.56 -2.67
N HIS A 124 18.54 22.28 -1.55
CA HIS A 124 19.72 22.35 -0.69
C HIS A 124 19.64 21.40 0.51
N VAL A 125 18.62 20.52 0.57
CA VAL A 125 18.41 19.62 1.71
C VAL A 125 19.42 18.47 1.73
N TYR A 126 19.86 18.02 0.56
CA TYR A 126 20.95 17.06 0.42
C TYR A 126 21.72 17.29 -0.90
N ASP A 127 22.99 16.85 -0.92
CA ASP A 127 23.79 16.92 -2.16
C ASP A 127 23.38 15.81 -3.13
N GLN A 128 22.77 16.16 -4.25
CA GLN A 128 22.36 15.21 -5.29
C GLN A 128 23.57 14.45 -5.90
N ALA A 129 24.78 14.98 -5.79
CA ALA A 129 25.98 14.28 -6.27
C ALA A 129 26.26 12.99 -5.47
N GLU A 130 25.79 12.90 -4.22
CA GLU A 130 25.91 11.70 -3.40
C GLU A 130 25.07 10.53 -3.95
N SER A 131 24.02 10.81 -4.71
CA SER A 131 23.18 9.80 -5.35
C SER A 131 23.98 8.92 -6.32
N LYS A 132 25.01 9.46 -6.95
CA LYS A 132 25.87 8.69 -7.84
C LYS A 132 26.61 7.58 -7.08
N GLY A 133 27.18 7.88 -5.93
CA GLY A 133 27.87 6.89 -5.09
C GLY A 133 26.90 5.78 -4.62
N PHE A 134 25.70 6.16 -4.19
CA PHE A 134 24.66 5.21 -3.82
C PHE A 134 24.29 4.28 -4.99
N ILE A 135 24.02 4.82 -6.17
CA ILE A 135 23.63 4.04 -7.36
C ILE A 135 24.75 3.09 -7.76
N ASP A 136 26.00 3.53 -7.74
CA ASP A 136 27.18 2.71 -8.09
C ASP A 136 27.32 1.51 -7.14
N LEU A 137 27.15 1.71 -5.83
CA LEU A 137 27.24 0.64 -4.83
C LEU A 137 25.99 -0.26 -4.84
N PHE A 138 24.80 0.30 -4.89
CA PHE A 138 23.56 -0.44 -4.90
C PHE A 138 23.42 -1.32 -6.14
N GLY A 139 23.86 -0.80 -7.29
CA GLY A 139 23.87 -1.52 -8.57
C GLY A 139 25.02 -2.52 -8.74
N LEU A 140 25.99 -2.57 -7.80
CA LEU A 140 27.21 -3.35 -7.97
C LEU A 140 26.95 -4.85 -8.17
N SER A 141 26.07 -5.44 -7.37
CA SER A 141 25.71 -6.86 -7.49
C SER A 141 25.07 -7.19 -8.85
N ILE A 142 24.22 -6.30 -9.35
CA ILE A 142 23.57 -6.44 -10.67
C ILE A 142 24.61 -6.35 -11.77
N LYS A 143 25.54 -5.40 -11.66
CA LYS A 143 26.67 -5.24 -12.59
C LYS A 143 27.57 -6.49 -12.60
N MET A 144 27.91 -7.02 -11.43
CA MET A 144 28.72 -8.22 -11.30
C MET A 144 28.03 -9.43 -11.94
N ASN A 145 26.73 -9.61 -11.71
CA ASN A 145 25.95 -10.66 -12.36
C ASN A 145 25.95 -10.54 -13.89
N ALA A 146 25.82 -9.32 -14.41
CA ALA A 146 25.85 -9.08 -15.85
C ALA A 146 27.24 -9.39 -16.46
N LEU A 147 28.32 -9.00 -15.78
CA LEU A 147 29.70 -9.28 -16.21
C LEU A 147 30.00 -10.79 -16.17
N ALA A 148 29.53 -11.49 -15.13
CA ALA A 148 29.68 -12.95 -15.04
C ALA A 148 29.01 -13.67 -16.21
N LYS A 149 27.75 -13.29 -16.52
CA LYS A 149 27.02 -13.84 -17.68
C LYS A 149 27.67 -13.58 -19.01
N GLN A 150 28.46 -12.50 -19.14
CA GLN A 150 29.23 -12.16 -20.35
C GLN A 150 30.61 -12.82 -20.35
N GLY A 151 30.97 -13.60 -19.33
CA GLY A 151 32.32 -14.22 -19.24
C GLY A 151 33.46 -13.21 -19.01
N LYS A 152 33.15 -11.98 -18.57
CA LYS A 152 34.10 -10.89 -18.36
C LYS A 152 34.77 -10.89 -16.98
N ILE A 153 34.28 -11.73 -16.08
CA ILE A 153 34.89 -12.03 -14.78
C ILE A 153 35.06 -13.55 -14.65
N LYS A 154 36.24 -13.95 -14.20
CA LYS A 154 36.59 -15.34 -13.85
C LYS A 154 36.57 -15.51 -12.34
#